data_4c1fab62b2312e27154cc91361d7e43d
#
_entry.id   4c1fab62b2312e27154cc91361d7e43d
#
_cell.length_a   1.000
_cell.length_b   1.000
_cell.length_c   1.000
_cell.angle_alpha   90.00
_cell.angle_beta   90.00
_cell.angle_gamma   90.00
#
_symmetry.space_group_name_H-M   'P 1'
#
loop_
_entity.id
_entity.type
_entity.pdbx_description
1 polymer ?
#
loop_
_entity_poly.entity_id
_entity_poly.type
_entity_poly.pdbx_seq_one_letter_code
_entity_poly.pdbx_strand_id
1 'polypeptide(L)'
;MPVQNLQDAKRNGSEPICHPCGHGGCARRVKSGFARGNPFVNLLALESSTELCSVALWRDGGVVASEAADGQRNSEALLPLVDALLAAEGIVRGELNGIAFGSGPGAFTGLRVACGVAQGIAFGGGLPVAGVVTLLALAEAAQAPRAVCCLDARMGEIYHAAYERAGDDWREVCAPSLCKPEAVPALPGAGWCGCGSGFDVFGEG
;
A
#
# COMPACT_ATOMS: atom_id res chain seq x y z
N MET A 1 -2.15 18.15 -24.16
CA MET A 1 -1.30 16.95 -24.29
C MET A 1 -0.84 16.33 -22.94
N PRO A 2 -1.41 16.66 -21.78
CA PRO A 2 -1.05 16.01 -20.49
C PRO A 2 -1.69 14.63 -20.28
N VAL A 3 -2.86 14.37 -20.86
CA VAL A 3 -3.56 13.07 -20.74
C VAL A 3 -2.77 11.92 -21.38
N GLN A 4 -1.93 12.23 -22.35
CA GLN A 4 -1.07 11.27 -23.05
C GLN A 4 -0.06 10.59 -22.15
N ASN A 5 0.39 11.23 -21.05
CA ASN A 5 1.40 10.69 -20.16
C ASN A 5 0.90 9.54 -19.26
N LEU A 6 -0.36 9.62 -18.82
CA LEU A 6 -1.01 8.53 -18.08
C LEU A 6 -1.29 7.34 -19.01
N GLN A 7 -1.65 7.61 -20.27
CA GLN A 7 -1.90 6.60 -21.30
C GLN A 7 -0.61 5.93 -21.77
N ASP A 8 0.50 6.67 -21.86
CA ASP A 8 1.79 6.13 -22.28
C ASP A 8 2.39 5.21 -21.20
N ALA A 9 2.14 5.49 -19.93
CA ALA A 9 2.51 4.57 -18.82
C ALA A 9 1.73 3.24 -18.90
N LYS A 10 0.47 3.29 -19.38
CA LYS A 10 -0.37 2.09 -19.57
C LYS A 10 0.00 1.32 -20.86
N ARG A 11 0.46 2.00 -21.93
CA ARG A 11 0.75 1.39 -23.23
C ARG A 11 2.14 0.75 -23.34
N ASN A 12 3.12 1.19 -22.56
CA ASN A 12 4.50 0.70 -22.62
C ASN A 12 4.81 -0.49 -21.71
N GLY A 13 3.84 -0.96 -20.93
CA GLY A 13 3.94 -2.16 -20.12
C GLY A 13 3.00 -3.23 -20.63
N SER A 14 3.54 -4.28 -21.24
CA SER A 14 2.81 -5.53 -21.42
C SER A 14 2.49 -6.08 -20.03
N GLU A 15 1.21 -5.95 -19.59
CA GLU A 15 0.62 -6.56 -18.38
C GLU A 15 1.38 -6.39 -17.04
N PRO A 16 0.72 -6.33 -15.93
CA PRO A 16 -0.66 -5.99 -15.66
C PRO A 16 -0.80 -4.80 -14.71
N ILE A 17 -1.91 -4.11 -14.78
CA ILE A 17 -2.47 -3.43 -13.61
C ILE A 17 -2.46 -4.46 -12.49
N CYS A 18 -1.67 -4.23 -11.45
CA CYS A 18 -1.76 -5.05 -10.25
C CYS A 18 -3.12 -4.76 -9.60
N HIS A 19 -4.15 -5.46 -10.07
CA HIS A 19 -5.41 -5.46 -9.37
C HIS A 19 -5.14 -6.08 -8.00
N PRO A 20 -5.50 -5.42 -6.90
CA PRO A 20 -5.66 -6.14 -5.65
C PRO A 20 -6.63 -7.27 -5.92
N CYS A 21 -6.18 -8.48 -5.63
CA CYS A 21 -6.87 -9.72 -5.99
C CYS A 21 -8.31 -9.67 -5.55
N GLY A 22 -9.22 -9.79 -6.51
CA GLY A 22 -10.65 -9.93 -6.26
C GLY A 22 -10.96 -11.22 -5.50
N HIS A 23 -11.93 -11.09 -4.59
CA HIS A 23 -12.82 -12.11 -4.07
C HIS A 23 -12.26 -13.20 -3.15
N GLY A 24 -12.64 -13.08 -1.90
CA GLY A 24 -12.70 -14.15 -0.90
C GLY A 24 -11.55 -14.11 0.09
N GLY A 25 -11.85 -13.82 1.35
CA GLY A 25 -10.91 -13.78 2.48
C GLY A 25 -10.00 -14.99 2.58
N CYS A 26 -8.89 -14.96 1.86
CA CYS A 26 -7.86 -15.97 1.87
C CYS A 26 -6.54 -15.29 2.25
N ALA A 27 -5.96 -15.74 3.36
CA ALA A 27 -4.62 -15.32 3.74
C ALA A 27 -3.64 -15.71 2.62
N ARG A 28 -3.05 -14.72 1.95
CA ARG A 28 -2.11 -14.91 0.86
C ARG A 28 -0.68 -14.83 1.38
N ARG A 29 0.05 -15.91 1.32
CA ARG A 29 1.47 -15.93 1.66
C ARG A 29 2.28 -15.44 0.44
N VAL A 30 2.79 -14.21 0.53
CA VAL A 30 3.73 -13.67 -0.45
C VAL A 30 5.14 -13.92 0.07
N LYS A 31 5.92 -14.71 -0.64
CA LYS A 31 7.35 -14.83 -0.35
C LYS A 31 8.06 -13.62 -0.95
N SER A 32 8.29 -12.58 -0.18
CA SER A 32 9.19 -11.50 -0.56
C SER A 32 10.63 -11.96 -0.31
N GLY A 33 11.49 -11.81 -1.30
CA GLY A 33 12.92 -12.14 -1.19
C GLY A 33 13.70 -11.07 -0.41
N PHE A 34 13.19 -10.60 0.73
CA PHE A 34 13.92 -9.66 1.57
C PHE A 34 15.10 -10.34 2.28
N ALA A 35 16.24 -9.64 2.25
CA ALA A 35 17.48 -10.07 2.86
C ALA A 35 17.28 -10.44 4.35
N ARG A 36 18.06 -11.43 4.78
CA ARG A 36 18.08 -12.04 6.10
C ARG A 36 18.16 -10.98 7.22
N GLY A 37 17.00 -10.53 7.69
CA GLY A 37 16.86 -9.86 8.97
C GLY A 37 16.96 -10.85 10.13
N ASN A 38 17.05 -10.33 11.34
CA ASN A 38 17.04 -11.11 12.57
C ASN A 38 15.88 -12.13 12.54
N PRO A 39 16.11 -13.44 12.73
CA PRO A 39 15.12 -14.50 12.56
C PRO A 39 13.95 -14.46 13.55
N PHE A 40 13.90 -13.48 14.44
CA PHE A 40 12.86 -13.33 15.48
C PHE A 40 12.12 -12.00 15.41
N VAL A 41 12.09 -11.32 14.27
CA VAL A 41 11.38 -10.05 14.14
C VAL A 41 10.00 -10.27 13.54
N ASN A 42 8.96 -9.86 14.27
CA ASN A 42 7.57 -9.85 13.83
C ASN A 42 7.11 -8.40 13.64
N LEU A 43 6.83 -7.98 12.42
CA LEU A 43 6.32 -6.64 12.10
C LEU A 43 4.89 -6.74 11.60
N LEU A 44 4.00 -5.99 12.24
CA LEU A 44 2.60 -5.87 11.83
C LEU A 44 2.44 -4.63 10.94
N ALA A 45 1.82 -4.78 9.78
CA ALA A 45 1.46 -3.67 8.89
C ALA A 45 -0.05 -3.52 8.79
N LEU A 46 -0.53 -2.28 8.81
CA LEU A 46 -1.95 -1.92 8.77
C LEU A 46 -2.20 -0.96 7.60
N GLU A 47 -3.19 -1.27 6.77
CA GLU A 47 -3.55 -0.40 5.65
C GLU A 47 -5.07 -0.24 5.56
N SER A 48 -5.52 1.00 5.54
CA SER A 48 -6.92 1.36 5.35
C SER A 48 -7.12 2.74 4.70
N SER A 49 -6.12 3.16 3.92
CA SER A 49 -6.15 4.45 3.21
C SER A 49 -7.06 4.47 1.99
N THR A 50 -7.59 3.32 1.59
CA THR A 50 -8.54 3.15 0.49
C THR A 50 -9.86 2.54 0.99
N GLU A 51 -10.67 2.06 0.09
CA GLU A 51 -11.89 1.27 0.41
C GLU A 51 -11.55 -0.12 0.94
N LEU A 52 -10.36 -0.60 0.62
CA LEU A 52 -9.85 -1.87 1.11
C LEU A 52 -9.20 -1.68 2.48
N CYS A 53 -9.45 -2.63 3.37
CA CYS A 53 -8.82 -2.72 4.67
C CYS A 53 -8.00 -4.00 4.72
N SER A 54 -6.71 -3.87 4.95
CA SER A 54 -5.81 -5.02 4.98
C SER A 54 -4.80 -4.94 6.12
N VAL A 55 -4.33 -6.10 6.53
CA VAL A 55 -3.25 -6.26 7.50
C VAL A 55 -2.24 -7.26 6.98
N ALA A 56 -0.98 -7.08 7.35
CA ALA A 56 0.07 -8.03 7.00
C ALA A 56 1.01 -8.25 8.18
N LEU A 57 1.53 -9.45 8.28
CA LEU A 57 2.56 -9.83 9.22
C LEU A 57 3.82 -10.22 8.44
N TRP A 58 4.90 -9.51 8.69
CA TRP A 58 6.22 -9.91 8.23
C TRP A 58 6.93 -10.71 9.32
N ARG A 59 7.38 -11.90 8.98
CA ARG A 59 8.10 -12.81 9.87
C ARG A 59 9.07 -13.67 9.09
N ASP A 60 10.29 -13.80 9.55
CA ASP A 60 11.29 -14.72 9.00
C ASP A 60 11.53 -14.56 7.47
N GLY A 61 11.46 -13.31 6.97
CA GLY A 61 11.61 -13.01 5.54
C GLY A 61 10.37 -13.34 4.70
N GLY A 62 9.26 -13.74 5.30
CA GLY A 62 7.97 -13.95 4.65
C GLY A 62 6.93 -12.92 5.06
N VAL A 63 5.93 -12.72 4.21
CA VAL A 63 4.75 -11.90 4.50
C VAL A 63 3.50 -12.75 4.39
N VAL A 64 2.65 -12.66 5.40
CA VAL A 64 1.28 -13.18 5.35
C VAL A 64 0.34 -11.99 5.46
N ALA A 65 -0.63 -11.88 4.56
CA ALA A 65 -1.58 -10.79 4.55
C ALA A 65 -3.03 -11.30 4.60
N SER A 66 -3.91 -10.48 5.13
CA SER A 66 -5.35 -10.72 5.17
C SER A 66 -6.08 -9.42 4.86
N GLU A 67 -7.21 -9.55 4.18
CA GLU A 67 -8.06 -8.42 3.77
C GLU A 67 -9.45 -8.59 4.36
N ALA A 68 -10.11 -7.46 4.64
CA ALA A 68 -11.49 -7.48 5.09
C ALA A 68 -12.41 -7.88 3.94
N ALA A 69 -13.54 -8.50 4.28
CA ALA A 69 -14.59 -8.80 3.31
C ALA A 69 -15.19 -7.51 2.73
N ASP A 70 -15.63 -7.59 1.47
CA ASP A 70 -16.28 -6.48 0.77
C ASP A 70 -17.45 -5.90 1.59
N GLY A 71 -17.51 -4.56 1.64
CA GLY A 71 -18.60 -3.83 2.31
C GLY A 71 -18.46 -3.66 3.82
N GLN A 72 -17.40 -4.18 4.45
CA GLN A 72 -17.11 -3.89 5.85
C GLN A 72 -16.49 -2.49 6.00
N ARG A 73 -16.91 -1.78 7.07
CA ARG A 73 -16.27 -0.50 7.40
C ARG A 73 -14.88 -0.73 7.97
N ASN A 74 -13.89 0.00 7.48
CA ASN A 74 -12.50 -0.10 7.95
C ASN A 74 -12.39 0.03 9.48
N SER A 75 -13.20 0.90 10.11
CA SER A 75 -13.22 1.10 11.55
C SER A 75 -13.71 -0.10 12.37
N GLU A 76 -14.52 -0.97 11.77
CA GLU A 76 -15.06 -2.16 12.40
C GLU A 76 -14.24 -3.42 12.07
N ALA A 77 -13.54 -3.38 10.92
CA ALA A 77 -12.84 -4.55 10.38
C ALA A 77 -11.39 -4.65 10.84
N LEU A 78 -10.67 -3.53 10.97
CA LEU A 78 -9.20 -3.53 11.08
C LEU A 78 -8.70 -4.29 12.31
N LEU A 79 -9.24 -4.03 13.50
CA LEU A 79 -8.77 -4.68 14.73
C LEU A 79 -9.13 -6.18 14.80
N PRO A 80 -10.36 -6.61 14.45
CA PRO A 80 -10.67 -8.03 14.28
C PRO A 80 -9.78 -8.75 13.27
N LEU A 81 -9.42 -8.06 12.16
CA LEU A 81 -8.56 -8.62 11.14
C LEU A 81 -7.13 -8.85 11.67
N VAL A 82 -6.61 -7.92 12.48
CA VAL A 82 -5.34 -8.10 13.19
C VAL A 82 -5.37 -9.33 14.09
N ASP A 83 -6.43 -9.46 14.92
CA ASP A 83 -6.54 -10.58 15.84
C ASP A 83 -6.65 -11.92 15.12
N ALA A 84 -7.42 -11.96 14.03
CA ALA A 84 -7.55 -13.16 13.22
C ALA A 84 -6.21 -13.57 12.56
N LEU A 85 -5.46 -12.59 12.01
CA LEU A 85 -4.15 -12.84 11.40
C LEU A 85 -3.15 -13.37 12.42
N LEU A 86 -3.02 -12.70 13.57
CA LEU A 86 -2.09 -13.11 14.62
C LEU A 86 -2.44 -14.50 15.16
N ALA A 87 -3.72 -14.79 15.38
CA ALA A 87 -4.18 -16.11 15.83
C ALA A 87 -3.87 -17.22 14.81
N ALA A 88 -4.07 -16.94 13.51
CA ALA A 88 -3.78 -17.88 12.43
C ALA A 88 -2.28 -18.21 12.32
N GLU A 89 -1.41 -17.25 12.63
CA GLU A 89 0.05 -17.41 12.60
C GLU A 89 0.61 -17.87 13.98
N GLY A 90 -0.24 -18.06 14.98
CA GLY A 90 0.16 -18.50 16.31
C GLY A 90 0.99 -17.49 17.09
N ILE A 91 0.78 -16.20 16.83
CA ILE A 91 1.51 -15.08 17.44
C ILE A 91 0.59 -14.33 18.39
N VAL A 92 1.09 -13.97 19.56
CA VAL A 92 0.43 -13.05 20.46
C VAL A 92 0.96 -11.63 20.30
N ARG A 93 0.16 -10.62 20.64
CA ARG A 93 0.53 -9.20 20.45
C ARG A 93 1.84 -8.84 21.14
N GLY A 94 2.18 -9.50 22.27
CA GLY A 94 3.45 -9.30 22.98
C GLY A 94 4.70 -9.79 22.26
N GLU A 95 4.55 -10.55 21.17
CA GLU A 95 5.66 -11.03 20.34
C GLU A 95 5.93 -10.13 19.12
N LEU A 96 5.13 -9.08 18.94
CA LEU A 96 5.39 -8.06 17.93
C LEU A 96 6.60 -7.21 18.32
N ASN A 97 7.39 -6.81 17.33
CA ASN A 97 8.57 -5.98 17.50
C ASN A 97 8.40 -4.56 16.92
N GLY A 98 7.36 -4.35 16.14
CA GLY A 98 7.04 -3.05 15.57
C GLY A 98 5.77 -3.07 14.74
N ILE A 99 5.26 -1.87 14.47
CA ILE A 99 4.05 -1.67 13.69
C ILE A 99 4.33 -0.66 12.57
N ALA A 100 3.94 -1.00 11.36
CA ALA A 100 3.87 -0.08 10.23
C ALA A 100 2.40 0.24 9.93
N PHE A 101 2.10 1.44 9.45
CA PHE A 101 0.77 1.78 8.98
C PHE A 101 0.82 2.73 7.78
N GLY A 102 -0.19 2.64 6.91
CA GLY A 102 -0.35 3.59 5.80
C GLY A 102 -0.61 4.99 6.33
N SER A 103 0.34 5.90 6.11
CA SER A 103 0.28 7.29 6.60
C SER A 103 -0.33 8.26 5.60
N GLY A 104 -0.77 7.73 4.44
CA GLY A 104 -1.37 8.52 3.36
C GLY A 104 -0.40 8.79 2.21
N PRO A 105 -0.89 9.50 1.20
CA PRO A 105 -2.25 10.04 1.05
C PRO A 105 -3.32 8.96 0.88
N GLY A 106 -4.59 9.33 1.16
CA GLY A 106 -5.72 8.42 1.02
C GLY A 106 -6.97 8.89 1.77
N ALA A 107 -7.93 7.99 1.96
CA ALA A 107 -9.19 8.26 2.62
C ALA A 107 -9.00 8.71 4.08
N PHE A 108 -9.45 9.90 4.38
CA PHE A 108 -9.26 10.58 5.67
C PHE A 108 -9.68 9.76 6.90
N THR A 109 -10.83 9.08 6.83
CA THR A 109 -11.32 8.25 7.93
C THR A 109 -10.44 7.01 8.08
N GLY A 110 -10.09 6.35 6.98
CA GLY A 110 -9.27 5.16 6.98
C GLY A 110 -7.88 5.42 7.58
N LEU A 111 -7.20 6.46 7.14
CA LEU A 111 -5.90 6.86 7.67
C LEU A 111 -5.91 7.04 9.20
N ARG A 112 -6.96 7.65 9.75
CA ARG A 112 -7.11 7.82 11.20
C ARG A 112 -7.37 6.50 11.92
N VAL A 113 -8.14 5.60 11.31
CA VAL A 113 -8.38 4.26 11.86
C VAL A 113 -7.07 3.49 11.93
N ALA A 114 -6.30 3.41 10.84
CA ALA A 114 -5.01 2.72 10.84
C ALA A 114 -4.05 3.32 11.87
N CYS A 115 -3.92 4.65 11.90
CA CYS A 115 -3.08 5.36 12.87
C CYS A 115 -3.51 5.09 14.31
N GLY A 116 -4.82 5.17 14.61
CA GLY A 116 -5.34 4.95 15.97
C GLY A 116 -5.15 3.51 16.43
N VAL A 117 -5.38 2.52 15.57
CA VAL A 117 -5.15 1.10 15.87
C VAL A 117 -3.66 0.84 16.08
N ALA A 118 -2.79 1.36 15.19
CA ALA A 118 -1.35 1.23 15.32
C ALA A 118 -0.84 1.80 16.66
N GLN A 119 -1.28 3.03 16.99
CA GLN A 119 -0.93 3.67 18.26
C GLN A 119 -1.44 2.89 19.49
N GLY A 120 -2.69 2.40 19.44
CA GLY A 120 -3.26 1.64 20.55
C GLY A 120 -2.51 0.34 20.84
N ILE A 121 -2.18 -0.43 19.80
CA ILE A 121 -1.42 -1.68 19.95
C ILE A 121 0.02 -1.36 20.41
N ALA A 122 0.65 -0.37 19.79
CA ALA A 122 2.02 0.03 20.12
C ALA A 122 2.16 0.54 21.54
N PHE A 123 1.24 1.37 22.00
CA PHE A 123 1.23 1.89 23.36
C PHE A 123 1.09 0.75 24.38
N GLY A 124 0.21 -0.22 24.13
CA GLY A 124 0.02 -1.38 25.01
C GLY A 124 1.24 -2.31 25.07
N GLY A 125 2.01 -2.41 23.99
CA GLY A 125 3.20 -3.27 23.87
C GLY A 125 4.55 -2.55 24.02
N GLY A 126 4.57 -1.24 24.15
CA GLY A 126 5.82 -0.45 24.15
C GLY A 126 6.57 -0.55 22.79
N LEU A 127 5.85 -0.69 21.69
CA LEU A 127 6.42 -0.97 20.37
C LEU A 127 6.73 0.31 19.57
N PRO A 128 7.78 0.30 18.73
CA PRO A 128 7.99 1.36 17.75
C PRO A 128 6.90 1.33 16.67
N VAL A 129 6.55 2.52 16.15
CA VAL A 129 5.57 2.70 15.07
C VAL A 129 6.20 3.49 13.93
N ALA A 130 5.99 3.03 12.70
CA ALA A 130 6.43 3.70 11.49
C ALA A 130 5.25 3.98 10.55
N GLY A 131 5.12 5.23 10.09
CA GLY A 131 4.22 5.59 9.01
C GLY A 131 4.88 5.32 7.65
N VAL A 132 4.17 4.66 6.76
CA VAL A 132 4.60 4.38 5.39
C VAL A 132 3.74 5.17 4.42
N VAL A 133 4.36 5.91 3.51
CA VAL A 133 3.62 6.63 2.46
C VAL A 133 2.88 5.63 1.58
N THR A 134 1.56 5.78 1.47
CA THR A 134 0.69 4.83 0.75
C THR A 134 1.10 4.67 -0.71
N LEU A 135 1.46 5.77 -1.40
CA LEU A 135 1.93 5.73 -2.79
C LEU A 135 3.28 5.01 -2.93
N LEU A 136 4.15 5.08 -1.92
CA LEU A 136 5.41 4.33 -1.90
C LEU A 136 5.16 2.82 -1.71
N ALA A 137 4.21 2.45 -0.86
CA ALA A 137 3.80 1.06 -0.71
C ALA A 137 3.23 0.48 -2.02
N LEU A 138 2.47 1.29 -2.78
CA LEU A 138 2.00 0.92 -4.11
C LEU A 138 3.16 0.72 -5.11
N ALA A 139 4.17 1.60 -5.07
CA ALA A 139 5.35 1.47 -5.92
C ALA A 139 6.09 0.15 -5.63
N GLU A 140 6.24 -0.22 -4.35
CA GLU A 140 6.82 -1.50 -3.96
C GLU A 140 5.99 -2.69 -4.46
N ALA A 141 4.67 -2.61 -4.33
CA ALA A 141 3.77 -3.67 -4.79
C ALA A 141 3.76 -3.85 -6.32
N ALA A 142 4.07 -2.80 -7.08
CA ALA A 142 4.15 -2.86 -8.54
C ALA A 142 5.32 -3.71 -9.06
N GLN A 143 6.33 -3.97 -8.24
CA GLN A 143 7.53 -4.76 -8.57
C GLN A 143 8.23 -4.32 -9.88
N ALA A 144 8.10 -3.05 -10.23
CA ALA A 144 8.68 -2.45 -11.42
C ALA A 144 9.85 -1.53 -11.06
N PRO A 145 10.83 -1.32 -11.94
CA PRO A 145 11.95 -0.42 -11.66
C PRO A 145 11.54 1.06 -11.61
N ARG A 146 10.41 1.40 -12.23
CA ARG A 146 9.82 2.74 -12.24
C ARG A 146 8.31 2.61 -12.07
N ALA A 147 7.77 3.27 -11.06
CA ALA A 147 6.34 3.23 -10.75
C ALA A 147 5.74 4.65 -10.73
N VAL A 148 4.62 4.82 -11.41
CA VAL A 148 3.75 5.97 -11.25
C VAL A 148 2.50 5.53 -10.49
N CYS A 149 2.33 6.10 -9.30
CA CYS A 149 1.28 5.70 -8.38
C CYS A 149 0.16 6.74 -8.41
N CYS A 150 -1.07 6.31 -8.64
CA CYS A 150 -2.23 7.18 -8.63
C CYS A 150 -3.36 6.55 -7.81
N LEU A 151 -3.89 7.29 -6.84
CA LEU A 151 -5.09 6.92 -6.10
C LEU A 151 -6.20 7.91 -6.39
N ASP A 152 -7.43 7.42 -6.54
CA ASP A 152 -8.61 8.27 -6.62
C ASP A 152 -8.75 9.09 -5.32
N ALA A 153 -8.68 10.42 -5.44
CA ALA A 153 -8.86 11.35 -4.33
C ALA A 153 -10.30 11.86 -4.23
N ARG A 154 -11.20 11.34 -5.06
CA ARG A 154 -12.57 11.81 -5.24
C ARG A 154 -12.64 13.19 -5.91
N MET A 155 -13.85 13.65 -6.22
CA MET A 155 -14.14 14.98 -6.81
C MET A 155 -13.37 15.26 -8.11
N GLY A 156 -12.97 14.22 -8.86
CA GLY A 156 -12.22 14.37 -10.11
C GLY A 156 -10.73 14.68 -9.92
N GLU A 157 -10.18 14.39 -8.75
CA GLU A 157 -8.77 14.56 -8.41
C GLU A 157 -8.10 13.21 -8.10
N ILE A 158 -6.78 13.19 -8.18
CA ILE A 158 -5.94 12.04 -7.85
C ILE A 158 -4.83 12.43 -6.89
N TYR A 159 -4.49 11.52 -5.97
CA TYR A 159 -3.19 11.52 -5.33
C TYR A 159 -2.19 10.86 -6.27
N HIS A 160 -1.08 11.53 -6.53
CA HIS A 160 -0.08 11.11 -7.50
C HIS A 160 1.31 11.19 -6.91
N ALA A 161 2.16 10.23 -7.25
CA ALA A 161 3.61 10.25 -7.04
C ALA A 161 4.31 9.38 -8.07
N ALA A 162 5.62 9.60 -8.27
CA ALA A 162 6.43 8.75 -9.14
C ALA A 162 7.75 8.39 -8.46
N TYR A 163 8.10 7.13 -8.53
CA TYR A 163 9.28 6.57 -7.88
C TYR A 163 10.10 5.74 -8.85
N GLU A 164 11.42 5.75 -8.67
CA GLU A 164 12.37 4.93 -9.40
C GLU A 164 13.21 4.11 -8.43
N ARG A 165 13.38 2.82 -8.70
CA ARG A 165 14.17 1.91 -7.86
C ARG A 165 15.64 2.33 -7.88
N ALA A 166 16.24 2.46 -6.70
CA ALA A 166 17.63 2.80 -6.50
C ALA A 166 18.28 1.77 -5.56
N GLY A 167 18.69 0.62 -6.10
CA GLY A 167 19.09 -0.53 -5.31
C GLY A 167 17.90 -1.13 -4.57
N ASP A 168 18.01 -1.25 -3.23
CA ASP A 168 16.93 -1.73 -2.37
C ASP A 168 15.94 -0.62 -1.96
N ASP A 169 16.26 0.65 -2.27
CA ASP A 169 15.46 1.82 -1.94
C ASP A 169 14.71 2.39 -3.14
N TRP A 170 13.85 3.38 -2.87
CA TRP A 170 13.13 4.14 -3.87
C TRP A 170 13.59 5.60 -3.89
N ARG A 171 13.93 6.09 -5.07
CA ARG A 171 14.15 7.51 -5.32
C ARG A 171 12.84 8.15 -5.75
N GLU A 172 12.43 9.18 -5.04
CA GLU A 172 11.30 10.00 -5.43
C GLU A 172 11.65 10.84 -6.66
N VAL A 173 10.89 10.66 -7.76
CA VAL A 173 11.01 11.44 -9.00
C VAL A 173 9.96 12.54 -9.02
N CYS A 174 8.78 12.25 -8.51
CA CYS A 174 7.72 13.22 -8.29
C CYS A 174 7.13 12.98 -6.90
N ALA A 175 7.16 14.01 -6.05
CA ALA A 175 6.64 13.96 -4.70
C ALA A 175 5.13 13.69 -4.66
N PRO A 176 4.61 13.06 -3.58
CA PRO A 176 3.18 12.93 -3.37
C PRO A 176 2.45 14.26 -3.50
N SER A 177 1.47 14.33 -4.37
CA SER A 177 0.67 15.53 -4.62
C SER A 177 -0.79 15.20 -4.89
N LEU A 178 -1.66 16.20 -4.72
CA LEU A 178 -3.05 16.16 -5.11
C LEU A 178 -3.21 17.04 -6.36
N CYS A 179 -3.73 16.49 -7.43
CA CYS A 179 -3.97 17.22 -8.67
C CYS A 179 -5.11 16.61 -9.48
N LYS A 180 -5.56 17.34 -10.49
CA LYS A 180 -6.40 16.76 -11.54
C LYS A 180 -5.58 15.86 -12.45
N PRO A 181 -6.17 14.80 -13.06
CA PRO A 181 -5.45 13.89 -13.95
C PRO A 181 -4.69 14.58 -15.08
N GLU A 182 -5.26 15.64 -15.66
CA GLU A 182 -4.65 16.42 -16.73
C GLU A 182 -3.48 17.32 -16.27
N ALA A 183 -3.32 17.50 -14.96
CA ALA A 183 -2.25 18.29 -14.37
C ALA A 183 -1.05 17.46 -13.90
N VAL A 184 -1.10 16.14 -14.12
CA VAL A 184 0.02 15.25 -13.77
C VAL A 184 1.29 15.65 -14.53
N PRO A 185 2.41 15.88 -13.83
CA PRO A 185 3.66 16.25 -14.50
C PRO A 185 4.16 15.20 -15.47
N ALA A 186 4.78 15.64 -16.56
CA ALA A 186 5.46 14.74 -17.48
C ALA A 186 6.64 14.06 -16.78
N LEU A 187 6.72 12.75 -16.87
CA LEU A 187 7.80 11.97 -16.27
C LEU A 187 8.98 11.82 -17.25
N PRO A 188 10.23 11.85 -16.77
CA PRO A 188 11.40 11.72 -17.62
C PRO A 188 11.57 10.28 -18.12
N GLY A 189 11.89 10.11 -19.40
CA GLY A 189 12.18 8.81 -20.01
C GLY A 189 10.93 7.94 -20.21
N ALA A 190 11.15 6.63 -20.38
CA ALA A 190 10.13 5.63 -20.65
C ALA A 190 10.22 4.46 -19.65
N GLY A 191 9.27 3.50 -19.74
CA GLY A 191 9.27 2.31 -18.91
C GLY A 191 8.65 2.50 -17.53
N TRP A 192 7.73 3.44 -17.40
CA TRP A 192 6.94 3.67 -16.20
C TRP A 192 5.78 2.67 -16.12
N CYS A 193 5.62 2.04 -14.97
CA CYS A 193 4.49 1.18 -14.64
C CYS A 193 3.45 1.98 -13.85
N GLY A 194 2.22 2.04 -14.35
CA GLY A 194 1.09 2.67 -13.65
C GLY A 194 0.52 1.72 -12.59
N CYS A 195 0.23 2.23 -11.39
CA CYS A 195 -0.39 1.46 -10.33
C CYS A 195 -1.33 2.30 -9.46
N GLY A 196 -2.39 1.67 -8.96
CA GLY A 196 -3.39 2.26 -8.07
C GLY A 196 -4.71 2.62 -8.75
N SER A 197 -5.74 2.84 -7.92
CA SER A 197 -7.14 3.02 -8.34
C SER A 197 -7.41 4.25 -9.22
N GLY A 198 -6.52 5.24 -9.23
CA GLY A 198 -6.64 6.39 -10.12
C GLY A 198 -6.61 6.02 -11.59
N PHE A 199 -5.94 4.93 -11.97
CA PHE A 199 -5.94 4.43 -13.34
C PHE A 199 -7.25 3.73 -13.72
N ASP A 200 -7.97 3.17 -12.78
CA ASP A 200 -9.27 2.53 -13.03
C ASP A 200 -10.35 3.57 -13.31
N VAL A 201 -10.28 4.72 -12.61
CA VAL A 201 -11.28 5.79 -12.72
C VAL A 201 -11.00 6.72 -13.91
N PHE A 202 -9.74 7.01 -14.21
CA PHE A 202 -9.32 8.02 -15.20
C PHE A 202 -8.50 7.45 -16.36
N GLY A 203 -8.30 6.14 -16.41
CA GLY A 203 -7.46 5.48 -17.41
C GLY A 203 -8.15 5.16 -18.75
N GLU A 204 -9.45 5.44 -18.89
CA GLU A 204 -10.21 5.30 -20.13
C GLU A 204 -10.41 6.68 -20.78
N GLY A 205 -9.45 7.08 -21.62
CA GLY A 205 -9.49 8.32 -22.38
C GLY A 205 -8.53 8.30 -23.55
#